data_f46c3a8bc3743703e1c2d02d2de4e75e
#
_entry.id   f46c3a8bc3743703e1c2d02d2de4e75e
#
_cell.length_a   1.000
_cell.length_b   1.000
_cell.length_c   1.000
_cell.angle_alpha   90.00
_cell.angle_beta   90.00
_cell.angle_gamma   90.00
#
_symmetry.space_group_name_H-M   'P 1'
#
loop_
_entity.id
_entity.type
_entity.pdbx_description
1 polymer ?
#
loop_
_entity_poly.entity_id
_entity_poly.type
_entity_poly.pdbx_seq_one_letter_code
_entity_poly.pdbx_strand_id
1 'polypeptide(L)'
;IDKKYVLGIYDDRTTIPNLNLAQKSKELTEFFSRFKYFGPVVKGTSVNQVLDKACEIEGIDYCIVQCVGHLIKTSEFFKFIDRWIEIKDFFVTGHIMDSHTDNSQSRGGNKYYGLHKQCILVNLNYYKKFDKPVFGDKQLEPSETLAAARRHAKDIHDDYTPLALMPTEDSCVCTPYVDGWNFVNKSLENGLTVYNFHPKIRGAKQYLYPAKGVEVLQNQLAWINNIVSFAKDCVFIWNTENYIDLKYMEFPKDRKIKKLYCVAAAFKPNMILHKFGFDEDTEIVYFDYSKQALAFKKLLVTQWDGTNYPDFVDNAISKHGINVTGGNETQFLSNSELWTRELKWWDGADNLREHWNKYKKLKHTYIHMDLCENPEELYPHITNEEDSIIWWSNAFHTVNAHYVRGLQGVTKCYNEWLSNLEKRNENLYLLGKDYLDRPVEGGTLKEYLNEYRQTETI
;
A
#
# COMPACT_ATOMS: atom_id res chain seq x y z
N ILE A 1 -17.60 -5.49 -4.78
CA ILE A 1 -17.25 -6.87 -4.32
C ILE A 1 -17.57 -6.90 -2.85
N ASP A 2 -18.61 -7.65 -2.51
CA ASP A 2 -19.03 -7.86 -1.12
C ASP A 2 -17.90 -8.59 -0.39
N LYS A 3 -17.15 -7.85 0.42
CA LYS A 3 -16.07 -8.44 1.22
C LYS A 3 -16.70 -9.21 2.37
N LYS A 4 -16.40 -10.50 2.46
CA LYS A 4 -16.87 -11.39 3.51
C LYS A 4 -16.20 -11.19 4.87
N TYR A 5 -15.30 -10.21 4.98
CA TYR A 5 -14.55 -9.97 6.21
C TYR A 5 -14.48 -8.50 6.60
N VAL A 6 -14.27 -8.27 7.88
CA VAL A 6 -14.02 -6.97 8.50
C VAL A 6 -12.61 -6.91 9.05
N LEU A 7 -12.00 -5.74 9.03
CA LEU A 7 -10.73 -5.50 9.71
C LEU A 7 -10.99 -5.03 11.13
N GLY A 8 -10.48 -5.79 12.10
CA GLY A 8 -10.54 -5.49 13.51
C GLY A 8 -9.20 -4.97 14.03
N ILE A 9 -9.21 -3.86 14.75
CA ILE A 9 -8.01 -3.30 15.37
C ILE A 9 -8.21 -3.29 16.87
N TYR A 10 -7.35 -3.99 17.61
CA TYR A 10 -7.39 -3.93 19.07
C TYR A 10 -6.14 -3.27 19.65
N ASP A 11 -6.39 -2.51 20.71
CA ASP A 11 -5.40 -1.69 21.41
C ASP A 11 -5.08 -2.34 22.75
N ASP A 12 -4.02 -3.14 22.77
CA ASP A 12 -3.50 -3.71 24.02
C ASP A 12 -2.50 -2.74 24.64
N ARG A 13 -3.02 -1.81 25.43
CA ARG A 13 -2.22 -0.76 26.09
C ARG A 13 -1.29 -1.30 27.17
N THR A 14 -1.48 -2.55 27.60
CA THR A 14 -0.62 -3.15 28.63
C THR A 14 0.79 -3.42 28.12
N THR A 15 0.96 -3.53 26.81
CA THR A 15 2.25 -3.81 26.18
C THR A 15 3.03 -2.55 25.80
N ILE A 16 2.41 -1.36 25.86
CA ILE A 16 3.03 -0.09 25.45
C ILE A 16 3.05 0.89 26.62
N PRO A 17 4.14 0.96 27.38
CA PRO A 17 4.22 1.78 28.60
C PRO A 17 4.22 3.30 28.32
N ASN A 18 4.56 3.74 27.10
CA ASN A 18 4.55 5.16 26.73
C ASN A 18 3.24 5.52 26.03
N LEU A 19 2.37 6.26 26.72
CA LEU A 19 1.05 6.63 26.21
C LEU A 19 1.08 7.44 24.90
N ASN A 20 2.06 8.33 24.71
CA ASN A 20 2.19 9.09 23.47
C ASN A 20 2.58 8.18 22.30
N LEU A 21 3.48 7.25 22.54
CA LEU A 21 3.89 6.26 21.54
C LEU A 21 2.74 5.31 21.21
N ALA A 22 1.97 4.88 22.23
CA ALA A 22 0.79 4.04 22.04
C ALA A 22 -0.27 4.74 21.18
N GLN A 23 -0.57 6.00 21.47
CA GLN A 23 -1.52 6.80 20.70
C GLN A 23 -1.04 6.95 19.25
N LYS A 24 0.22 7.29 19.02
CA LYS A 24 0.78 7.44 17.69
C LYS A 24 0.81 6.12 16.92
N SER A 25 1.15 5.03 17.56
CA SER A 25 1.09 3.69 16.97
C SER A 25 -0.32 3.30 16.54
N LYS A 26 -1.31 3.63 17.37
CA LYS A 26 -2.72 3.41 17.05
C LYS A 26 -3.14 4.20 15.81
N GLU A 27 -2.83 5.49 15.76
CA GLU A 27 -3.13 6.35 14.61
C GLU A 27 -2.52 5.79 13.32
N LEU A 28 -1.27 5.35 13.38
CA LEU A 28 -0.58 4.75 12.24
C LEU A 28 -1.17 3.42 11.81
N THR A 29 -1.51 2.55 12.77
CA THR A 29 -2.15 1.27 12.46
C THR A 29 -3.50 1.50 11.77
N GLU A 30 -4.30 2.42 12.28
CA GLU A 30 -5.58 2.80 11.68
C GLU A 30 -5.39 3.39 10.28
N PHE A 31 -4.43 4.27 10.11
CA PHE A 31 -4.11 4.88 8.84
C PHE A 31 -3.68 3.85 7.79
N PHE A 32 -2.70 3.00 8.12
CA PHE A 32 -2.22 1.99 7.18
C PHE A 32 -3.26 0.94 6.84
N SER A 33 -4.08 0.57 7.80
CA SER A 33 -5.18 -0.36 7.57
C SER A 33 -6.18 0.22 6.57
N ARG A 34 -6.56 1.48 6.71
CA ARG A 34 -7.48 2.16 5.78
C ARG A 34 -6.86 2.40 4.42
N PHE A 35 -5.58 2.71 4.34
CA PHE A 35 -4.87 2.90 3.08
C PHE A 35 -4.83 1.62 2.23
N LYS A 36 -4.75 0.45 2.86
CA LYS A 36 -4.68 -0.84 2.19
C LYS A 36 -6.01 -1.60 2.12
N TYR A 37 -6.95 -1.24 2.96
CA TYR A 37 -8.24 -1.93 3.10
C TYR A 37 -9.40 -0.93 3.14
N PHE A 38 -10.27 -1.01 2.15
CA PHE A 38 -11.42 -0.12 1.97
C PHE A 38 -12.75 -0.69 2.50
N GLY A 39 -12.72 -1.77 3.26
CA GLY A 39 -13.88 -2.38 3.88
C GLY A 39 -14.21 -1.81 5.27
N PRO A 40 -15.19 -2.38 5.97
CA PRO A 40 -15.55 -1.97 7.33
C PRO A 40 -14.40 -2.24 8.31
N VAL A 41 -14.24 -1.34 9.28
CA VAL A 41 -13.22 -1.43 10.33
C VAL A 41 -13.90 -1.33 11.68
N VAL A 42 -13.64 -2.29 12.58
CA VAL A 42 -14.07 -2.27 13.99
C VAL A 42 -12.88 -2.10 14.91
N LYS A 43 -13.10 -1.51 16.07
CA LYS A 43 -12.04 -1.22 17.04
C LYS A 43 -12.46 -1.69 18.44
N GLY A 44 -11.48 -2.17 19.20
CA GLY A 44 -11.71 -2.63 20.57
C GLY A 44 -10.44 -2.56 21.40
N THR A 45 -10.57 -2.85 22.68
CA THR A 45 -9.46 -2.94 23.65
C THR A 45 -9.01 -4.38 23.89
N SER A 46 -9.68 -5.34 23.28
CA SER A 46 -9.32 -6.76 23.30
C SER A 46 -9.76 -7.44 22.02
N VAL A 47 -9.21 -8.61 21.75
CA VAL A 47 -9.60 -9.46 20.62
C VAL A 47 -11.09 -9.78 20.67
N ASN A 48 -11.61 -10.19 21.84
CA ASN A 48 -13.02 -10.53 21.99
C ASN A 48 -13.94 -9.34 21.72
N GLN A 49 -13.61 -8.14 22.23
CA GLN A 49 -14.41 -6.95 21.96
C GLN A 49 -14.47 -6.61 20.48
N VAL A 50 -13.36 -6.80 19.77
CA VAL A 50 -13.31 -6.62 18.32
C VAL A 50 -14.19 -7.65 17.60
N LEU A 51 -14.10 -8.92 18.01
CA LEU A 51 -14.90 -10.01 17.42
C LEU A 51 -16.40 -9.83 17.69
N ASP A 52 -16.78 -9.40 18.90
CA ASP A 52 -18.17 -9.13 19.23
C ASP A 52 -18.76 -8.03 18.33
N LYS A 53 -18.05 -6.92 18.18
CA LYS A 53 -18.46 -5.86 17.24
C LYS A 53 -18.49 -6.32 15.79
N ALA A 54 -17.56 -7.17 15.39
CA ALA A 54 -17.55 -7.74 14.05
C ALA A 54 -18.80 -8.63 13.80
N CYS A 55 -19.24 -9.36 14.82
CA CYS A 55 -20.44 -10.19 14.74
C CYS A 55 -21.75 -9.39 14.55
N GLU A 56 -21.75 -8.08 14.85
CA GLU A 56 -22.90 -7.20 14.67
C GLU A 56 -23.05 -6.69 13.23
N ILE A 57 -22.03 -6.87 12.39
CA ILE A 57 -22.06 -6.43 11.00
C ILE A 57 -22.69 -7.51 10.14
N GLU A 58 -23.79 -7.18 9.47
CA GLU A 58 -24.49 -8.10 8.59
C GLU A 58 -23.64 -8.48 7.35
N GLY A 59 -23.70 -9.74 6.93
CA GLY A 59 -23.00 -10.24 5.75
C GLY A 59 -21.51 -10.48 5.92
N ILE A 60 -20.98 -10.37 7.15
CA ILE A 60 -19.56 -10.61 7.46
C ILE A 60 -19.39 -11.96 8.14
N ASP A 61 -18.55 -12.81 7.54
CA ASP A 61 -18.25 -14.16 8.03
C ASP A 61 -16.89 -14.26 8.74
N TYR A 62 -15.99 -13.33 8.48
CA TYR A 62 -14.61 -13.38 8.99
C TYR A 62 -14.17 -12.04 9.57
N CYS A 63 -13.25 -12.10 10.53
CA CYS A 63 -12.57 -10.91 11.07
C CYS A 63 -11.06 -11.09 11.01
N ILE A 64 -10.37 -10.16 10.36
CA ILE A 64 -8.92 -10.03 10.46
C ILE A 64 -8.67 -9.16 11.69
N VAL A 65 -8.18 -9.75 12.78
CA VAL A 65 -7.83 -9.01 14.00
C VAL A 65 -6.36 -8.64 13.96
N GLN A 66 -6.10 -7.35 14.05
CA GLN A 66 -4.77 -6.77 14.02
C GLN A 66 -4.50 -6.02 15.33
N CYS A 67 -3.37 -6.31 15.96
CA CYS A 67 -2.91 -5.55 17.11
C CYS A 67 -2.34 -4.19 16.71
N VAL A 68 -2.61 -3.17 17.50
CA VAL A 68 -1.95 -1.86 17.35
C VAL A 68 -0.43 -2.03 17.36
N GLY A 69 0.25 -1.33 16.46
CA GLY A 69 1.69 -1.45 16.27
C GLY A 69 2.12 -2.41 15.18
N HIS A 70 1.20 -3.19 14.62
CA HIS A 70 1.46 -4.05 13.47
C HIS A 70 0.89 -3.40 12.20
N LEU A 71 1.68 -3.37 11.13
CA LEU A 71 1.32 -2.68 9.91
C LEU A 71 1.22 -3.67 8.74
N ILE A 72 0.11 -3.57 8.01
CA ILE A 72 -0.03 -4.28 6.73
C ILE A 72 0.76 -3.51 5.68
N LYS A 73 1.85 -4.10 5.18
CA LYS A 73 2.78 -3.44 4.26
C LYS A 73 2.22 -3.26 2.87
N THR A 74 1.42 -4.20 2.39
CA THR A 74 0.92 -4.20 1.01
C THR A 74 -0.51 -4.70 0.92
N SER A 75 -1.22 -4.32 -0.15
CA SER A 75 -2.56 -4.85 -0.47
C SER A 75 -2.57 -6.33 -0.85
N GLU A 76 -1.43 -6.91 -1.21
CA GLU A 76 -1.29 -8.33 -1.52
C GLU A 76 -1.67 -9.22 -0.33
N PHE A 77 -1.52 -8.72 0.89
CA PHE A 77 -2.00 -9.42 2.08
C PHE A 77 -3.50 -9.75 2.00
N PHE A 78 -4.33 -8.82 1.54
CA PHE A 78 -5.76 -9.06 1.42
C PHE A 78 -6.10 -10.06 0.31
N LYS A 79 -5.34 -10.07 -0.79
CA LYS A 79 -5.46 -11.10 -1.83
C LYS A 79 -5.07 -12.49 -1.31
N PHE A 80 -4.10 -12.55 -0.41
CA PHE A 80 -3.73 -13.78 0.28
C PHE A 80 -4.87 -14.25 1.19
N ILE A 81 -5.48 -13.36 1.98
CA ILE A 81 -6.62 -13.67 2.85
C ILE A 81 -7.82 -14.12 2.01
N ASP A 82 -8.15 -13.44 0.91
CA ASP A 82 -9.25 -13.81 0.01
C ASP A 82 -9.11 -15.28 -0.45
N ARG A 83 -7.93 -15.66 -0.92
CA ARG A 83 -7.64 -17.04 -1.32
C ARG A 83 -7.72 -18.02 -0.16
N TRP A 84 -7.25 -17.63 1.01
CA TRP A 84 -7.28 -18.50 2.18
C TRP A 84 -8.69 -18.83 2.64
N ILE A 85 -9.56 -17.83 2.66
CA ILE A 85 -10.99 -17.99 2.99
C ILE A 85 -11.70 -18.92 2.01
N GLU A 86 -11.35 -18.90 0.74
CA GLU A 86 -11.98 -19.74 -0.30
C GLU A 86 -11.63 -21.23 -0.20
N ILE A 87 -10.43 -21.55 0.24
CA ILE A 87 -9.87 -22.91 0.13
C ILE A 87 -9.73 -23.64 1.46
N LYS A 88 -9.89 -22.95 2.59
CA LYS A 88 -9.62 -23.52 3.92
C LYS A 88 -10.84 -23.42 4.83
N ASP A 89 -11.12 -24.49 5.53
CA ASP A 89 -12.11 -24.51 6.63
C ASP A 89 -11.37 -24.44 7.97
N PHE A 90 -11.62 -23.40 8.76
CA PHE A 90 -10.95 -23.14 10.02
C PHE A 90 -11.80 -22.27 10.94
N PHE A 91 -11.57 -22.39 12.24
CA PHE A 91 -12.05 -21.41 13.21
C PHE A 91 -11.10 -20.21 13.31
N VAL A 92 -9.81 -20.46 13.52
CA VAL A 92 -8.80 -19.43 13.60
C VAL A 92 -7.54 -19.83 12.85
N THR A 93 -6.86 -18.85 12.31
CA THR A 93 -5.54 -19.00 11.73
C THR A 93 -4.72 -17.72 11.94
N GLY A 94 -3.41 -17.85 11.95
CA GLY A 94 -2.49 -16.75 12.21
C GLY A 94 -1.05 -17.24 12.28
N HIS A 95 -0.16 -16.43 12.81
CA HIS A 95 1.19 -16.86 13.11
C HIS A 95 1.17 -17.70 14.39
N ILE A 96 1.26 -19.01 14.23
CA ILE A 96 1.29 -19.95 15.37
C ILE A 96 2.67 -19.92 16.00
N MET A 97 2.68 -19.78 17.33
CA MET A 97 3.90 -19.86 18.14
C MET A 97 3.92 -21.14 18.96
N ASP A 98 5.07 -21.74 19.07
CA ASP A 98 5.31 -22.71 20.12
C ASP A 98 5.92 -22.05 21.36
N SER A 99 5.47 -22.46 22.50
CA SER A 99 5.99 -22.00 23.78
C SER A 99 6.45 -23.18 24.60
N HIS A 100 7.54 -23.01 25.32
CA HIS A 100 8.09 -24.00 26.24
C HIS A 100 7.82 -23.56 27.66
N THR A 101 7.30 -24.44 28.46
CA THR A 101 7.08 -24.17 29.91
C THR A 101 8.31 -24.37 30.76
N ASP A 102 9.33 -24.96 30.22
CA ASP A 102 10.50 -25.37 30.97
C ASP A 102 11.75 -24.66 30.46
N ASN A 103 12.47 -23.98 31.35
CA ASN A 103 13.78 -23.42 31.09
C ASN A 103 14.87 -24.51 30.85
N SER A 104 14.51 -25.76 30.98
CA SER A 104 15.45 -26.82 30.66
C SER A 104 15.63 -26.90 29.16
N GLN A 105 16.82 -26.67 28.69
CA GLN A 105 17.26 -26.95 27.32
C GLN A 105 17.16 -28.46 26.98
N SER A 106 16.41 -29.23 27.74
CA SER A 106 16.22 -30.66 27.53
C SER A 106 15.41 -30.85 26.23
N ARG A 107 15.99 -31.54 25.30
CA ARG A 107 15.39 -32.04 24.07
C ARG A 107 14.14 -32.87 24.38
N GLY A 108 13.04 -32.27 24.66
CA GLY A 108 11.79 -32.93 25.07
C GLY A 108 10.92 -32.08 25.98
N GLY A 109 11.25 -30.81 26.19
CA GLY A 109 10.44 -29.90 26.98
C GLY A 109 9.00 -29.84 26.43
N ASN A 110 8.05 -29.64 27.33
CA ASN A 110 6.64 -29.52 26.99
C ASN A 110 6.43 -28.30 26.09
N LYS A 111 5.88 -28.53 24.93
CA LYS A 111 5.50 -27.46 23.98
C LYS A 111 4.01 -27.29 23.97
N TYR A 112 3.56 -26.07 23.85
CA TYR A 112 2.18 -25.75 23.54
C TYR A 112 2.12 -24.61 22.53
N TYR A 113 0.98 -24.45 21.87
CA TYR A 113 0.83 -23.55 20.77
C TYR A 113 -0.19 -22.48 21.07
N GLY A 114 0.15 -21.26 20.72
CA GLY A 114 -0.71 -20.09 20.75
C GLY A 114 -0.68 -19.36 19.42
N LEU A 115 -1.22 -18.15 19.43
CA LEU A 115 -1.30 -17.29 18.26
C LEU A 115 -0.61 -15.97 18.56
N HIS A 116 0.26 -15.55 17.67
CA HIS A 116 0.90 -14.25 17.79
C HIS A 116 -0.12 -13.13 17.62
N LYS A 117 -0.14 -12.17 18.51
CA LYS A 117 -1.09 -11.04 18.56
C LYS A 117 -1.05 -10.14 17.33
N GLN A 118 -0.02 -10.21 16.50
CA GLN A 118 0.16 -9.28 15.38
C GLN A 118 -1.02 -9.29 14.40
N CYS A 119 -1.47 -10.46 14.03
CA CYS A 119 -2.57 -10.62 13.09
C CYS A 119 -3.13 -12.04 13.17
N ILE A 120 -4.42 -12.16 13.35
CA ILE A 120 -5.16 -13.42 13.27
C ILE A 120 -6.38 -13.26 12.38
N LEU A 121 -6.77 -14.34 11.71
CA LEU A 121 -8.02 -14.43 10.95
C LEU A 121 -8.97 -15.37 11.67
N VAL A 122 -10.15 -14.88 11.98
CA VAL A 122 -11.17 -15.61 12.75
C VAL A 122 -12.42 -15.79 11.91
N ASN A 123 -12.95 -17.01 11.86
CA ASN A 123 -14.26 -17.30 11.30
C ASN A 123 -15.33 -17.00 12.37
N LEU A 124 -16.14 -15.98 12.12
CA LEU A 124 -17.16 -15.50 13.06
C LEU A 124 -18.33 -16.48 13.25
N ASN A 125 -18.58 -17.33 12.28
CA ASN A 125 -19.61 -18.36 12.40
C ASN A 125 -19.19 -19.43 13.42
N TYR A 126 -17.93 -19.85 13.39
CA TYR A 126 -17.39 -20.73 14.41
C TYR A 126 -17.23 -20.02 15.76
N TYR A 127 -16.84 -18.75 15.79
CA TYR A 127 -16.76 -17.97 17.02
C TYR A 127 -18.10 -17.95 17.76
N LYS A 128 -19.19 -17.68 17.04
CA LYS A 128 -20.56 -17.74 17.58
C LYS A 128 -20.96 -19.16 18.00
N LYS A 129 -20.69 -20.16 17.14
CA LYS A 129 -21.00 -21.58 17.39
C LYS A 129 -20.32 -22.13 18.64
N PHE A 130 -19.12 -21.66 18.96
CA PHE A 130 -18.35 -22.11 20.12
C PHE A 130 -18.58 -21.25 21.35
N ASP A 131 -19.68 -20.52 21.39
CA ASP A 131 -20.09 -19.68 22.52
C ASP A 131 -19.06 -18.58 22.86
N LYS A 132 -18.50 -17.97 21.81
CA LYS A 132 -17.60 -16.83 21.90
C LYS A 132 -16.42 -17.05 22.89
N PRO A 133 -15.56 -18.03 22.65
CA PRO A 133 -14.46 -18.32 23.56
C PRO A 133 -13.60 -17.10 23.82
N VAL A 134 -13.08 -16.98 25.02
CA VAL A 134 -12.17 -15.89 25.39
C VAL A 134 -10.78 -16.14 24.77
N PHE A 135 -10.25 -15.16 24.06
CA PHE A 135 -8.92 -15.23 23.45
C PHE A 135 -7.84 -15.30 24.54
N GLY A 136 -7.75 -14.32 25.39
CA GLY A 136 -6.97 -14.16 26.62
C GLY A 136 -5.55 -14.74 26.65
N ASP A 137 -4.75 -14.23 27.57
CA ASP A 137 -3.51 -14.82 28.01
C ASP A 137 -3.82 -15.74 29.18
N LYS A 138 -3.37 -17.00 29.12
CA LYS A 138 -3.54 -17.92 30.22
C LYS A 138 -2.19 -18.45 30.65
N GLN A 139 -1.87 -18.33 31.94
CA GLN A 139 -0.79 -19.07 32.51
C GLN A 139 -1.20 -20.55 32.58
N LEU A 140 -0.37 -21.43 32.01
CA LEU A 140 -0.65 -22.86 31.99
C LEU A 140 0.05 -23.55 33.14
N GLU A 141 -0.69 -24.40 33.83
CA GLU A 141 -0.10 -25.33 34.77
C GLU A 141 0.69 -26.42 34.03
N PRO A 142 1.77 -27.00 34.66
CA PRO A 142 2.61 -27.99 33.99
C PRO A 142 1.85 -29.18 33.42
N SER A 143 0.80 -29.65 34.10
CA SER A 143 -0.06 -30.73 33.60
C SER A 143 -0.88 -30.37 32.39
N GLU A 144 -1.44 -29.17 32.36
CA GLU A 144 -2.20 -28.63 31.21
C GLU A 144 -1.25 -28.45 30.02
N THR A 145 -0.04 -27.96 30.29
CA THR A 145 0.96 -27.75 29.24
C THR A 145 1.36 -29.04 28.56
N LEU A 146 1.60 -30.11 29.32
CA LEU A 146 1.95 -31.42 28.75
C LEU A 146 0.81 -32.00 27.91
N ALA A 147 -0.41 -31.92 28.37
CA ALA A 147 -1.59 -32.37 27.62
C ALA A 147 -1.80 -31.54 26.36
N ALA A 148 -1.64 -30.22 26.45
CA ALA A 148 -1.71 -29.31 25.35
C ALA A 148 -0.64 -29.60 24.28
N ALA A 149 0.61 -29.75 24.69
CA ALA A 149 1.73 -30.04 23.79
C ALA A 149 1.52 -31.33 23.00
N ARG A 150 1.06 -32.39 23.65
CA ARG A 150 0.76 -33.66 22.99
C ARG A 150 -0.36 -33.57 21.97
N ARG A 151 -1.41 -32.84 22.29
CA ARG A 151 -2.55 -32.65 21.42
C ARG A 151 -2.17 -31.78 20.21
N HIS A 152 -1.58 -30.63 20.46
CA HIS A 152 -1.23 -29.69 19.42
C HIS A 152 -0.18 -30.24 18.45
N ALA A 153 0.82 -30.92 18.93
CA ALA A 153 1.86 -31.52 18.09
C ALA A 153 1.29 -32.53 17.07
N LYS A 154 0.10 -33.08 17.38
CA LYS A 154 -0.57 -34.05 16.50
C LYS A 154 -1.48 -33.39 15.47
N ASP A 155 -2.21 -32.35 15.87
CA ASP A 155 -3.40 -31.88 15.14
C ASP A 155 -3.23 -30.50 14.48
N ILE A 156 -2.10 -29.81 14.72
CA ILE A 156 -1.81 -28.53 14.04
C ILE A 156 -1.12 -28.81 12.71
N HIS A 157 -1.66 -28.24 11.67
CA HIS A 157 -1.14 -28.35 10.32
C HIS A 157 -0.55 -27.03 9.83
N ASP A 158 0.57 -27.15 9.12
CA ASP A 158 1.19 -26.09 8.35
C ASP A 158 1.41 -26.61 6.93
N ASP A 159 0.73 -26.03 5.96
CA ASP A 159 0.81 -26.45 4.56
C ASP A 159 2.21 -26.27 3.95
N TYR A 160 3.03 -25.43 4.55
CA TYR A 160 4.30 -25.01 3.96
C TYR A 160 5.51 -25.28 4.82
N THR A 161 5.35 -25.29 6.15
CA THR A 161 6.47 -25.41 7.07
C THR A 161 6.05 -26.16 8.34
N PRO A 162 6.75 -27.23 8.71
CA PRO A 162 6.52 -27.89 9.98
C PRO A 162 6.65 -26.89 11.14
N LEU A 163 5.76 -26.97 12.11
CA LEU A 163 5.75 -26.08 13.28
C LEU A 163 7.08 -26.05 14.03
N ALA A 164 7.78 -27.19 14.11
CA ALA A 164 9.10 -27.29 14.73
C ALA A 164 10.18 -26.41 14.11
N LEU A 165 9.93 -25.89 12.90
CA LEU A 165 10.85 -25.00 12.20
C LEU A 165 10.43 -23.54 12.26
N MET A 166 9.45 -23.16 13.09
CA MET A 166 9.07 -21.78 13.26
C MET A 166 10.25 -20.97 13.82
N PRO A 167 10.49 -19.76 13.29
CA PRO A 167 11.58 -18.92 13.76
C PRO A 167 11.38 -18.56 15.21
N THR A 168 12.39 -18.76 16.00
CA THR A 168 12.40 -18.47 17.44
C THR A 168 12.54 -16.98 17.75
N GLU A 169 12.93 -16.14 16.78
CA GLU A 169 13.16 -14.71 17.01
C GLU A 169 11.90 -13.95 17.41
N ASP A 170 10.73 -14.42 16.97
CA ASP A 170 9.43 -13.84 17.30
C ASP A 170 8.66 -14.68 18.32
N SER A 171 9.18 -15.85 18.69
CA SER A 171 8.60 -16.68 19.73
C SER A 171 8.95 -16.07 21.09
N CYS A 172 7.94 -15.81 21.90
CA CYS A 172 8.16 -15.52 23.32
C CYS A 172 8.67 -16.78 23.96
N VAL A 173 9.94 -17.00 23.82
CA VAL A 173 10.61 -18.17 24.38
C VAL A 173 10.44 -18.15 25.90
N CYS A 174 9.98 -19.25 26.45
CA CYS A 174 9.99 -19.51 27.88
C CYS A 174 9.00 -18.70 28.74
N THR A 175 7.85 -18.36 28.24
CA THR A 175 6.79 -17.82 29.10
C THR A 175 5.71 -18.87 29.33
N PRO A 176 5.18 -19.00 30.53
CA PRO A 176 4.03 -19.86 30.82
C PRO A 176 2.71 -19.26 30.27
N TYR A 177 2.78 -18.15 29.58
CA TYR A 177 1.62 -17.48 28.98
C TYR A 177 1.53 -17.77 27.49
N VAL A 178 0.32 -18.06 27.04
CA VAL A 178 0.04 -18.33 25.63
C VAL A 178 -1.13 -17.49 25.17
N ASP A 179 -0.85 -16.55 24.28
CA ASP A 179 -1.88 -15.78 23.60
C ASP A 179 -2.67 -16.68 22.65
N GLY A 180 -3.98 -16.56 22.66
CA GLY A 180 -4.84 -17.29 21.73
C GLY A 180 -4.92 -18.80 21.94
N TRP A 181 -4.35 -19.30 23.02
CA TRP A 181 -4.40 -20.71 23.40
C TRP A 181 -5.83 -21.29 23.34
N ASN A 182 -6.81 -20.58 23.88
CA ASN A 182 -8.19 -21.05 23.90
C ASN A 182 -8.77 -21.21 22.48
N PHE A 183 -8.40 -20.37 21.55
CA PHE A 183 -8.88 -20.47 20.17
C PHE A 183 -8.29 -21.68 19.44
N VAL A 184 -6.97 -21.89 19.63
CA VAL A 184 -6.30 -23.08 19.10
C VAL A 184 -6.91 -24.35 19.70
N ASN A 185 -7.07 -24.38 21.02
CA ASN A 185 -7.63 -25.51 21.71
C ASN A 185 -9.06 -25.81 21.25
N LYS A 186 -9.89 -24.76 21.11
CA LYS A 186 -11.28 -24.89 20.67
C LYS A 186 -11.40 -25.40 19.23
N SER A 187 -10.46 -25.01 18.37
CA SER A 187 -10.37 -25.57 17.01
C SER A 187 -10.13 -27.07 17.06
N LEU A 188 -9.13 -27.50 17.83
CA LEU A 188 -8.70 -28.91 17.90
C LEU A 188 -9.75 -29.80 18.57
N GLU A 189 -10.41 -29.32 19.62
CA GLU A 189 -11.51 -30.03 20.29
C GLU A 189 -12.68 -30.32 19.35
N ASN A 190 -12.87 -29.45 18.34
CA ASN A 190 -13.94 -29.60 17.36
C ASN A 190 -13.45 -30.19 16.01
N GLY A 191 -12.25 -30.75 15.99
CA GLY A 191 -11.70 -31.41 14.80
C GLY A 191 -11.35 -30.47 13.64
N LEU A 192 -11.20 -29.17 13.92
CA LEU A 192 -10.80 -28.19 12.92
C LEU A 192 -9.30 -28.06 12.82
N THR A 193 -8.81 -27.90 11.62
CA THR A 193 -7.39 -27.63 11.36
C THR A 193 -7.04 -26.18 11.72
N VAL A 194 -5.88 -26.00 12.36
CA VAL A 194 -5.29 -24.67 12.61
C VAL A 194 -4.16 -24.46 11.61
N TYR A 195 -4.33 -23.47 10.74
CA TYR A 195 -3.36 -23.14 9.72
C TYR A 195 -2.41 -22.02 10.20
N ASN A 196 -1.21 -22.00 9.68
CA ASN A 196 -0.14 -21.13 10.13
C ASN A 196 0.19 -20.06 9.07
N PHE A 197 0.17 -18.78 9.46
CA PHE A 197 0.71 -17.67 8.66
C PHE A 197 2.24 -17.58 8.72
N HIS A 198 2.91 -18.71 8.81
CA HIS A 198 4.36 -18.74 8.95
C HIS A 198 5.07 -17.96 7.84
N PRO A 199 6.26 -17.35 8.12
CA PRO A 199 7.03 -16.57 7.13
C PRO A 199 7.39 -17.30 5.84
N LYS A 200 7.45 -18.63 5.84
CA LYS A 200 7.68 -19.43 4.64
C LYS A 200 6.44 -19.56 3.76
N ILE A 201 5.24 -19.33 4.29
CA ILE A 201 4.09 -19.08 3.45
C ILE A 201 4.40 -17.78 2.74
N ARG A 202 4.58 -17.88 1.42
CA ARG A 202 4.98 -16.76 0.60
C ARG A 202 4.10 -15.54 0.91
N GLY A 203 4.66 -14.64 1.65
CA GLY A 203 4.08 -13.34 1.86
C GLY A 203 3.56 -13.01 3.24
N ALA A 204 3.25 -13.93 4.14
CA ALA A 204 2.66 -13.55 5.43
C ALA A 204 3.55 -12.57 6.21
N LYS A 205 4.79 -12.93 6.49
CA LYS A 205 5.73 -12.04 7.23
C LYS A 205 6.15 -10.80 6.43
N GLN A 206 6.21 -10.88 5.13
CA GLN A 206 6.60 -9.72 4.30
C GLN A 206 5.48 -8.68 4.15
N TYR A 207 4.23 -9.03 4.45
CA TYR A 207 3.09 -8.12 4.39
C TYR A 207 2.81 -7.42 5.71
N LEU A 208 3.34 -7.95 6.81
CA LEU A 208 3.16 -7.40 8.15
C LEU A 208 4.48 -6.83 8.65
N TYR A 209 4.37 -5.79 9.46
CA TYR A 209 5.49 -5.25 10.22
C TYR A 209 5.29 -5.64 11.70
N PRO A 210 6.07 -6.59 12.23
CA PRO A 210 5.87 -7.09 13.58
C PRO A 210 6.18 -6.03 14.63
N ALA A 211 5.39 -5.97 15.68
CA ALA A 211 5.71 -5.17 16.85
C ALA A 211 6.51 -5.99 17.86
N LYS A 212 7.63 -5.43 18.30
CA LYS A 212 8.49 -5.98 19.37
C LYS A 212 8.69 -4.94 20.46
N GLY A 213 7.59 -4.55 21.14
CA GLY A 213 7.65 -3.57 22.21
C GLY A 213 7.93 -2.13 21.72
N VAL A 214 8.36 -1.27 22.65
CA VAL A 214 8.51 0.18 22.41
C VAL A 214 9.55 0.49 21.32
N GLU A 215 10.66 -0.21 21.29
CA GLU A 215 11.73 0.00 20.31
C GLU A 215 11.24 -0.22 18.87
N VAL A 216 10.47 -1.28 18.67
CA VAL A 216 9.93 -1.61 17.35
C VAL A 216 8.89 -0.58 16.92
N LEU A 217 8.08 -0.08 17.85
CA LEU A 217 7.13 1.00 17.54
C LEU A 217 7.85 2.29 17.14
N GLN A 218 8.95 2.64 17.81
CA GLN A 218 9.81 3.76 17.40
C GLN A 218 10.40 3.54 16.01
N ASN A 219 10.86 2.33 15.71
CA ASN A 219 11.37 1.97 14.40
C ASN A 219 10.29 2.02 13.32
N GLN A 220 9.05 1.63 13.63
CA GLN A 220 7.91 1.77 12.73
C GLN A 220 7.62 3.24 12.41
N LEU A 221 7.62 4.11 13.40
CA LEU A 221 7.44 5.55 13.21
C LEU A 221 8.56 6.14 12.35
N ALA A 222 9.81 5.79 12.63
CA ALA A 222 10.96 6.20 11.83
C ALA A 222 10.84 5.70 10.37
N TRP A 223 10.43 4.45 10.19
CA TRP A 223 10.23 3.87 8.86
C TRP A 223 9.16 4.63 8.06
N ILE A 224 8.02 4.97 8.66
CA ILE A 224 6.96 5.74 8.01
C ILE A 224 7.43 7.14 7.67
N ASN A 225 8.08 7.83 8.61
CA ASN A 225 8.65 9.15 8.36
C ASN A 225 9.68 9.11 7.23
N ASN A 226 10.49 8.06 7.17
CA ASN A 226 11.44 7.86 6.08
C ASN A 226 10.75 7.64 4.74
N ILE A 227 9.65 6.86 4.69
CA ILE A 227 8.88 6.68 3.45
C ILE A 227 8.29 8.01 2.98
N VAL A 228 7.69 8.79 3.88
CA VAL A 228 7.10 10.09 3.54
C VAL A 228 8.19 11.08 3.09
N SER A 229 9.30 11.16 3.81
CA SER A 229 10.43 12.01 3.44
C SER A 229 11.03 11.57 2.11
N PHE A 230 11.27 10.29 1.94
CA PHE A 230 11.80 9.73 0.69
C PHE A 230 10.86 10.00 -0.49
N ALA A 231 9.55 9.86 -0.31
CA ALA A 231 8.59 10.17 -1.36
C ALA A 231 8.64 11.63 -1.80
N LYS A 232 8.83 12.56 -0.83
CA LYS A 232 8.95 14.00 -1.12
C LYS A 232 10.26 14.39 -1.82
N ASP A 233 11.31 13.58 -1.67
CA ASP A 233 12.64 13.91 -2.19
C ASP A 233 13.10 12.99 -3.33
N CYS A 234 12.34 11.96 -3.68
CA CYS A 234 12.79 11.02 -4.69
C CYS A 234 12.40 11.41 -6.12
N VAL A 235 13.16 10.86 -7.05
CA VAL A 235 12.93 10.99 -8.48
C VAL A 235 12.57 9.63 -9.07
N PHE A 236 11.41 9.54 -9.70
CA PHE A 236 11.02 8.37 -10.47
C PHE A 236 11.64 8.46 -11.87
N ILE A 237 12.80 7.85 -12.03
CA ILE A 237 13.54 7.86 -13.29
C ILE A 237 12.98 6.90 -14.34
N TRP A 238 12.31 5.85 -13.90
CA TRP A 238 11.62 4.88 -14.74
C TRP A 238 10.13 4.95 -14.56
N ASN A 239 9.40 4.67 -15.63
CA ASN A 239 7.96 4.61 -15.57
C ASN A 239 7.53 3.34 -14.82
N THR A 240 6.85 3.52 -13.69
CA THR A 240 6.27 2.44 -12.90
C THR A 240 4.85 2.08 -13.35
N GLU A 241 4.21 2.98 -14.06
CA GLU A 241 2.92 2.78 -14.70
C GLU A 241 3.14 2.34 -16.16
N ASN A 242 2.33 1.42 -16.65
CA ASN A 242 2.39 1.10 -18.07
C ASN A 242 1.69 2.21 -18.90
N TYR A 243 1.83 2.14 -20.22
CA TYR A 243 1.20 3.09 -21.15
C TYR A 243 -0.16 2.60 -21.68
N ILE A 244 -0.70 1.51 -21.11
CA ILE A 244 -1.95 0.88 -21.62
C ILE A 244 -3.15 1.79 -21.39
N ASP A 245 -3.17 2.53 -20.29
CA ASP A 245 -4.20 3.51 -19.95
C ASP A 245 -4.43 4.56 -21.06
N LEU A 246 -3.37 4.90 -21.79
CA LEU A 246 -3.50 5.83 -22.92
C LEU A 246 -4.42 5.32 -24.04
N LYS A 247 -4.75 4.02 -24.08
CA LYS A 247 -5.70 3.47 -25.07
C LYS A 247 -7.13 3.92 -24.84
N TYR A 248 -7.46 4.24 -23.59
CA TYR A 248 -8.81 4.62 -23.17
C TYR A 248 -9.06 6.14 -23.26
N MET A 249 -8.02 6.91 -23.54
CA MET A 249 -8.14 8.35 -23.66
C MET A 249 -8.70 8.74 -25.04
N GLU A 250 -9.81 9.45 -25.05
CA GLU A 250 -10.56 9.87 -26.24
C GLU A 250 -10.14 11.27 -26.73
N PHE A 251 -8.83 11.49 -26.87
CA PHE A 251 -8.34 12.75 -27.44
C PHE A 251 -8.57 12.79 -28.97
N PRO A 252 -9.08 13.90 -29.53
CA PRO A 252 -9.43 14.00 -30.98
C PRO A 252 -8.20 13.76 -31.86
N LYS A 253 -8.34 12.87 -32.86
CA LYS A 253 -7.23 12.45 -33.74
C LYS A 253 -6.72 13.54 -34.67
N ASP A 254 -7.57 14.51 -34.99
CA ASP A 254 -7.30 15.66 -35.89
C ASP A 254 -6.71 16.86 -35.16
N ARG A 255 -6.60 16.78 -33.82
CA ARG A 255 -6.05 17.82 -32.97
C ARG A 255 -4.69 17.44 -32.41
N LYS A 256 -3.94 18.42 -31.93
CA LYS A 256 -2.66 18.25 -31.23
C LYS A 256 -2.73 18.88 -29.85
N ILE A 257 -2.00 18.29 -28.92
CA ILE A 257 -1.91 18.83 -27.57
C ILE A 257 -1.30 20.23 -27.63
N LYS A 258 -1.99 21.22 -27.09
CA LYS A 258 -1.51 22.59 -26.93
C LYS A 258 -0.84 22.79 -25.58
N LYS A 259 -1.35 22.12 -24.54
CA LYS A 259 -0.78 22.23 -23.22
C LYS A 259 -0.87 20.90 -22.46
N LEU A 260 0.25 20.48 -21.92
CA LEU A 260 0.34 19.30 -21.07
C LEU A 260 0.74 19.70 -19.66
N TYR A 261 -0.16 19.53 -18.72
CA TYR A 261 0.13 19.61 -17.28
C TYR A 261 0.46 18.23 -16.76
N CYS A 262 1.60 18.05 -16.11
CA CYS A 262 2.02 16.71 -15.71
C CYS A 262 2.97 16.69 -14.51
N VAL A 263 2.90 15.60 -13.74
CA VAL A 263 3.90 15.32 -12.70
C VAL A 263 5.26 15.00 -13.31
N ALA A 264 6.32 15.27 -12.58
CA ALA A 264 7.70 15.16 -13.06
C ALA A 264 8.22 13.71 -12.98
N ALA A 265 7.44 12.73 -13.47
CA ALA A 265 7.80 11.31 -13.45
C ALA A 265 8.22 10.81 -14.84
N ALA A 266 9.24 10.00 -14.90
CA ALA A 266 9.78 9.24 -16.04
C ALA A 266 9.40 9.75 -17.45
N PHE A 267 9.03 8.86 -18.38
CA PHE A 267 8.70 9.18 -19.78
C PHE A 267 7.21 9.25 -20.09
N LYS A 268 6.32 9.11 -19.10
CA LYS A 268 4.87 9.15 -19.34
C LYS A 268 4.42 10.44 -20.05
N PRO A 269 4.89 11.64 -19.66
CA PRO A 269 4.56 12.87 -20.39
C PRO A 269 4.98 12.83 -21.87
N ASN A 270 6.15 12.27 -22.14
CA ASN A 270 6.64 12.12 -23.50
C ASN A 270 5.79 11.15 -24.33
N MET A 271 5.36 10.04 -23.72
CA MET A 271 4.50 9.05 -24.38
C MET A 271 3.09 9.61 -24.67
N ILE A 272 2.55 10.44 -23.77
CA ILE A 272 1.28 11.18 -24.02
C ILE A 272 1.41 12.03 -25.28
N LEU A 273 2.46 12.84 -25.35
CA LEU A 273 2.72 13.70 -26.53
C LEU A 273 2.99 12.89 -27.80
N HIS A 274 3.74 11.79 -27.68
CA HIS A 274 4.01 10.91 -28.83
C HIS A 274 2.75 10.31 -29.41
N LYS A 275 1.84 9.89 -28.53
CA LYS A 275 0.61 9.21 -28.94
C LYS A 275 -0.43 10.16 -29.52
N PHE A 276 -0.65 11.32 -28.91
CA PHE A 276 -1.72 12.25 -29.29
C PHE A 276 -1.23 13.39 -30.19
N GLY A 277 0.07 13.55 -30.36
CA GLY A 277 0.69 14.56 -31.19
C GLY A 277 0.85 15.92 -30.50
N PHE A 278 1.86 16.64 -30.93
CA PHE A 278 2.18 17.99 -30.47
C PHE A 278 2.87 18.78 -31.57
N ASP A 279 2.98 20.09 -31.43
CA ASP A 279 3.68 21.00 -32.34
C ASP A 279 4.68 21.89 -31.55
N GLU A 280 5.29 22.84 -32.26
CA GLU A 280 6.31 23.73 -31.67
C GLU A 280 5.74 24.73 -30.66
N ASP A 281 4.43 24.99 -30.71
CA ASP A 281 3.72 25.89 -29.78
C ASP A 281 3.23 25.19 -28.52
N THR A 282 3.37 23.86 -28.43
CA THR A 282 2.95 23.08 -27.26
C THR A 282 3.74 23.48 -26.01
N GLU A 283 3.05 23.75 -24.92
CA GLU A 283 3.63 24.05 -23.63
C GLU A 283 3.56 22.84 -22.66
N ILE A 284 4.63 22.61 -21.93
CA ILE A 284 4.70 21.61 -20.86
C ILE A 284 4.77 22.28 -19.51
N VAL A 285 3.85 21.98 -18.62
CA VAL A 285 3.79 22.49 -17.27
C VAL A 285 4.00 21.33 -16.31
N TYR A 286 5.21 21.19 -15.81
CA TYR A 286 5.52 20.22 -14.76
C TYR A 286 5.14 20.77 -13.40
N PHE A 287 4.45 19.95 -12.62
CA PHE A 287 4.19 20.20 -11.20
C PHE A 287 4.55 18.96 -10.38
N ASP A 288 5.20 19.13 -9.24
CA ASP A 288 5.59 18.02 -8.39
C ASP A 288 5.90 18.50 -6.97
N TYR A 289 5.65 17.64 -5.99
CA TYR A 289 6.04 17.89 -4.61
C TYR A 289 7.56 17.65 -4.39
N SER A 290 8.21 16.90 -5.27
CA SER A 290 9.65 16.68 -5.23
C SER A 290 10.41 17.76 -6.01
N LYS A 291 11.14 18.61 -5.28
CA LYS A 291 12.06 19.59 -5.91
C LYS A 291 13.12 18.88 -6.75
N GLN A 292 13.57 17.71 -6.31
CA GLN A 292 14.57 16.93 -7.03
C GLN A 292 14.02 16.38 -8.34
N ALA A 293 12.76 15.95 -8.38
CA ALA A 293 12.11 15.48 -9.61
C ALA A 293 12.01 16.60 -10.66
N LEU A 294 11.60 17.79 -10.24
CA LEU A 294 11.57 18.97 -11.12
C LEU A 294 12.99 19.37 -11.59
N ALA A 295 13.98 19.39 -10.70
CA ALA A 295 15.36 19.66 -11.05
C ALA A 295 15.91 18.62 -12.04
N PHE A 296 15.62 17.35 -11.83
CA PHE A 296 16.02 16.28 -12.74
C PHE A 296 15.37 16.43 -14.12
N LYS A 297 14.06 16.77 -14.19
CA LYS A 297 13.40 17.04 -15.47
C LYS A 297 14.03 18.21 -16.21
N LYS A 298 14.35 19.28 -15.50
CA LYS A 298 15.06 20.43 -16.08
C LYS A 298 16.45 20.04 -16.59
N LEU A 299 17.18 19.24 -15.82
CA LEU A 299 18.48 18.71 -16.22
C LEU A 299 18.37 17.82 -17.47
N LEU A 300 17.40 16.94 -17.49
CA LEU A 300 17.12 16.06 -18.62
C LEU A 300 16.86 16.86 -19.90
N VAL A 301 15.94 17.83 -19.87
CA VAL A 301 15.60 18.67 -21.02
C VAL A 301 16.80 19.47 -21.52
N THR A 302 17.68 19.95 -20.62
CA THR A 302 18.80 20.82 -20.99
C THR A 302 20.06 20.07 -21.39
N GLN A 303 20.29 18.86 -20.89
CA GLN A 303 21.59 18.18 -21.02
C GLN A 303 21.53 16.81 -21.71
N TRP A 304 20.39 16.11 -21.68
CA TRP A 304 20.28 14.81 -22.34
C TRP A 304 20.10 14.97 -23.86
N ASP A 305 20.85 14.20 -24.61
CA ASP A 305 20.85 14.22 -26.07
C ASP A 305 19.79 13.30 -26.72
N GLY A 306 19.06 12.52 -25.89
CA GLY A 306 18.06 11.56 -26.36
C GLY A 306 18.62 10.17 -26.68
N THR A 307 19.86 9.89 -26.29
CA THR A 307 20.49 8.58 -26.49
C THR A 307 20.61 7.81 -25.17
N ASN A 308 21.63 7.20 -24.84
CA ASN A 308 21.86 6.36 -23.67
C ASN A 308 21.34 6.96 -22.33
N TYR A 309 20.07 6.73 -22.01
CA TYR A 309 19.44 7.25 -20.80
C TYR A 309 20.04 6.67 -19.50
N PRO A 310 20.38 5.35 -19.41
CA PRO A 310 21.08 4.81 -18.24
C PRO A 310 22.35 5.56 -17.87
N ASP A 311 23.22 5.82 -18.84
CA ASP A 311 24.47 6.55 -18.58
C ASP A 311 24.20 8.01 -18.15
N PHE A 312 23.19 8.64 -18.74
CA PHE A 312 22.79 9.98 -18.32
C PHE A 312 22.33 9.98 -16.85
N VAL A 313 21.49 9.00 -16.45
CA VAL A 313 21.00 8.86 -15.07
C VAL A 313 22.16 8.63 -14.11
N ASP A 314 23.06 7.70 -14.40
CA ASP A 314 24.19 7.38 -13.53
C ASP A 314 25.11 8.61 -13.34
N ASN A 315 25.33 9.37 -14.41
CA ASN A 315 26.07 10.64 -14.33
C ASN A 315 25.33 11.71 -13.51
N ALA A 316 24.01 11.82 -13.67
CA ALA A 316 23.20 12.78 -12.93
C ALA A 316 23.18 12.46 -11.43
N ILE A 317 23.01 11.18 -11.05
CA ILE A 317 23.09 10.71 -9.67
C ILE A 317 24.45 11.05 -9.07
N SER A 318 25.52 10.69 -9.76
CA SER A 318 26.90 10.89 -9.29
C SER A 318 27.25 12.36 -9.08
N LYS A 319 26.84 13.24 -10.00
CA LYS A 319 27.18 14.67 -9.96
C LYS A 319 26.29 15.51 -9.03
N HIS A 320 25.02 15.13 -8.91
CA HIS A 320 23.99 15.97 -8.26
C HIS A 320 23.41 15.34 -7.00
N GLY A 321 23.82 14.11 -6.63
CA GLY A 321 23.34 13.43 -5.43
C GLY A 321 21.84 13.17 -5.45
N ILE A 322 21.27 12.87 -6.62
CA ILE A 322 19.82 12.68 -6.81
C ILE A 322 19.38 11.38 -6.16
N ASN A 323 18.36 11.45 -5.31
CA ASN A 323 17.71 10.26 -4.76
C ASN A 323 16.76 9.68 -5.80
N VAL A 324 17.08 8.52 -6.32
CA VAL A 324 16.26 7.87 -7.33
C VAL A 324 15.53 6.65 -6.77
N THR A 325 14.33 6.42 -7.29
CA THR A 325 13.61 5.17 -7.05
C THR A 325 13.13 4.57 -8.35
N GLY A 326 13.28 3.27 -8.45
CA GLY A 326 12.75 2.50 -9.56
C GLY A 326 11.29 2.09 -9.38
N GLY A 327 10.71 2.31 -8.20
CA GLY A 327 9.42 1.75 -7.83
C GLY A 327 9.49 0.24 -7.52
N ASN A 328 8.38 -0.32 -7.03
CA ASN A 328 8.36 -1.70 -6.51
C ASN A 328 8.66 -2.77 -7.57
N GLU A 329 8.23 -2.58 -8.82
CA GLU A 329 8.44 -3.56 -9.90
C GLU A 329 9.83 -3.45 -10.53
N THR A 330 10.47 -2.29 -10.40
CA THR A 330 11.75 -2.01 -11.04
C THR A 330 12.95 -2.30 -10.14
N GLN A 331 12.74 -2.62 -8.87
CA GLN A 331 13.82 -2.92 -7.91
C GLN A 331 14.70 -4.11 -8.29
N PHE A 332 14.20 -5.01 -9.13
CA PHE A 332 14.88 -6.26 -9.52
C PHE A 332 15.49 -6.20 -10.91
N LEU A 333 15.31 -5.10 -11.64
CA LEU A 333 15.82 -4.93 -12.99
C LEU A 333 16.95 -3.91 -13.01
N SER A 334 17.97 -4.17 -13.82
CA SER A 334 19.03 -3.19 -14.06
C SER A 334 18.52 -2.02 -14.90
N ASN A 335 19.21 -0.89 -14.83
CA ASN A 335 18.91 0.27 -15.69
C ASN A 335 18.91 -0.09 -17.18
N SER A 336 19.80 -0.98 -17.59
CA SER A 336 19.87 -1.47 -18.98
C SER A 336 18.64 -2.27 -19.41
N GLU A 337 18.13 -3.15 -18.52
CA GLU A 337 16.90 -3.92 -18.77
C GLU A 337 15.68 -3.01 -18.83
N LEU A 338 15.59 -2.04 -17.94
CA LEU A 338 14.52 -1.04 -17.92
C LEU A 338 14.55 -0.16 -19.17
N TRP A 339 15.74 0.22 -19.63
CA TRP A 339 15.92 0.94 -20.88
C TRP A 339 15.48 0.12 -22.10
N THR A 340 15.86 -1.13 -22.16
CA THR A 340 15.42 -2.05 -23.22
C THR A 340 13.91 -2.20 -23.24
N ARG A 341 13.27 -2.24 -22.07
CA ARG A 341 11.81 -2.29 -21.93
C ARG A 341 11.15 -0.99 -22.39
N GLU A 342 11.71 0.15 -22.03
CA GLU A 342 11.23 1.47 -22.43
C GLU A 342 11.29 1.63 -23.96
N LEU A 343 12.41 1.29 -24.58
CA LEU A 343 12.58 1.39 -26.04
C LEU A 343 11.58 0.55 -26.84
N LYS A 344 11.05 -0.54 -26.30
CA LYS A 344 9.99 -1.32 -26.94
C LYS A 344 8.70 -0.53 -27.10
N TRP A 345 8.37 0.36 -26.16
CA TRP A 345 7.21 1.22 -26.27
C TRP A 345 7.36 2.30 -27.33
N TRP A 346 8.59 2.65 -27.67
CA TRP A 346 8.94 3.65 -28.67
C TRP A 346 9.17 3.06 -30.08
N ASP A 347 9.04 1.75 -30.26
CA ASP A 347 9.43 1.05 -31.47
C ASP A 347 10.89 1.33 -31.86
N GLY A 348 11.76 1.54 -30.86
CA GLY A 348 13.19 1.69 -31.00
C GLY A 348 13.77 3.04 -30.56
N ALA A 349 15.08 3.08 -30.46
CA ALA A 349 15.83 4.24 -29.97
C ALA A 349 15.74 5.47 -30.90
N ASP A 350 15.65 5.25 -32.20
CA ASP A 350 15.62 6.33 -33.18
C ASP A 350 14.32 7.13 -33.09
N ASN A 351 13.18 6.46 -32.90
CA ASN A 351 11.89 7.12 -32.71
C ASN A 351 11.87 7.96 -31.43
N LEU A 352 12.41 7.40 -30.34
CA LEU A 352 12.51 8.16 -29.10
C LEU A 352 13.42 9.38 -29.27
N ARG A 353 14.57 9.24 -29.93
CA ARG A 353 15.51 10.34 -30.19
C ARG A 353 14.90 11.42 -31.07
N GLU A 354 14.16 11.05 -32.11
CA GLU A 354 13.44 12.01 -32.96
C GLU A 354 12.39 12.78 -32.16
N HIS A 355 11.58 12.06 -31.36
CA HIS A 355 10.63 12.67 -30.46
C HIS A 355 11.32 13.64 -29.48
N TRP A 356 12.40 13.18 -28.84
CA TRP A 356 13.16 13.97 -27.86
C TRP A 356 13.73 15.26 -28.45
N ASN A 357 14.23 15.21 -29.67
CA ASN A 357 14.76 16.39 -30.35
C ASN A 357 13.70 17.47 -30.66
N LYS A 358 12.45 17.07 -30.80
CA LYS A 358 11.31 18.01 -30.92
C LYS A 358 10.89 18.50 -29.52
N TYR A 359 10.69 17.56 -28.60
CA TYR A 359 10.22 17.81 -27.23
C TYR A 359 11.11 18.79 -26.45
N LYS A 360 12.42 18.62 -26.45
CA LYS A 360 13.33 19.50 -25.69
C LYS A 360 13.33 20.97 -26.15
N LYS A 361 12.74 21.28 -27.29
CA LYS A 361 12.61 22.64 -27.81
C LYS A 361 11.35 23.36 -27.33
N LEU A 362 10.41 22.61 -26.77
CA LEU A 362 9.15 23.15 -26.27
C LEU A 362 9.39 24.09 -25.09
N LYS A 363 8.40 24.90 -24.79
CA LYS A 363 8.39 25.71 -23.57
C LYS A 363 8.08 24.81 -22.38
N HIS A 364 8.96 24.83 -21.37
CA HIS A 364 8.82 24.06 -20.14
C HIS A 364 8.69 24.98 -18.93
N THR A 365 7.66 24.76 -18.13
CA THR A 365 7.43 25.45 -16.85
C THR A 365 7.53 24.41 -15.73
N TYR A 366 8.10 24.78 -14.58
CA TYR A 366 8.32 23.89 -13.44
C TYR A 366 7.73 24.52 -12.18
N ILE A 367 6.76 23.85 -11.56
CA ILE A 367 6.03 24.35 -10.40
C ILE A 367 6.26 23.38 -9.24
N HIS A 368 6.90 23.85 -8.16
CA HIS A 368 7.02 23.05 -6.95
C HIS A 368 5.76 23.20 -6.12
N MET A 369 4.97 22.13 -6.07
CA MET A 369 3.70 22.11 -5.36
C MET A 369 3.25 20.69 -5.04
N ASP A 370 2.45 20.55 -4.02
CA ASP A 370 1.76 19.31 -3.65
C ASP A 370 0.25 19.48 -3.88
N LEU A 371 -0.38 18.57 -4.62
CA LEU A 371 -1.81 18.62 -4.93
C LEU A 371 -2.71 18.61 -3.69
N CYS A 372 -2.22 18.09 -2.57
CA CYS A 372 -2.95 18.05 -1.31
C CYS A 372 -2.62 19.21 -0.35
N GLU A 373 -1.49 19.90 -0.56
CA GLU A 373 -1.04 20.95 0.36
C GLU A 373 -1.23 22.36 -0.19
N ASN A 374 -0.83 22.61 -1.44
CA ASN A 374 -0.84 23.91 -2.07
C ASN A 374 -1.21 23.85 -3.57
N PRO A 375 -2.35 23.26 -3.93
CA PRO A 375 -2.78 23.11 -5.32
C PRO A 375 -2.99 24.45 -6.04
N GLU A 376 -3.16 25.54 -5.31
CA GLU A 376 -3.35 26.90 -5.83
C GLU A 376 -2.16 27.40 -6.65
N GLU A 377 -0.97 26.88 -6.45
CA GLU A 377 0.22 27.21 -7.24
C GLU A 377 0.09 26.80 -8.73
N LEU A 378 -0.69 25.78 -9.02
CA LEU A 378 -0.97 25.33 -10.39
C LEU A 378 -2.02 26.18 -11.08
N TYR A 379 -2.99 26.68 -10.34
CA TYR A 379 -4.19 27.30 -10.91
C TYR A 379 -3.94 28.49 -11.85
N PRO A 380 -2.98 29.40 -11.62
CA PRO A 380 -2.68 30.48 -12.57
C PRO A 380 -2.17 29.98 -13.93
N HIS A 381 -1.68 28.76 -14.00
CA HIS A 381 -1.15 28.16 -15.22
C HIS A 381 -2.23 27.40 -16.02
N ILE A 382 -3.37 27.06 -15.39
CA ILE A 382 -4.50 26.43 -16.08
C ILE A 382 -5.20 27.47 -16.93
N THR A 383 -5.08 27.33 -18.23
CA THR A 383 -5.71 28.19 -19.22
C THR A 383 -6.95 27.51 -19.82
N ASN A 384 -7.87 28.28 -20.32
CA ASN A 384 -9.10 27.77 -21.01
C ASN A 384 -8.77 27.33 -22.45
N GLU A 385 -7.74 26.53 -22.62
CA GLU A 385 -7.30 25.99 -23.90
C GLU A 385 -7.90 24.61 -24.11
N GLU A 386 -8.63 24.42 -25.23
CA GLU A 386 -9.43 23.21 -25.45
C GLU A 386 -8.58 21.93 -25.55
N ASP A 387 -7.43 22.01 -26.21
CA ASP A 387 -6.59 20.85 -26.49
C ASP A 387 -5.54 20.62 -25.39
N SER A 388 -5.96 20.69 -24.13
CA SER A 388 -5.09 20.54 -22.97
C SER A 388 -5.35 19.22 -22.24
N ILE A 389 -4.26 18.60 -21.77
CA ILE A 389 -4.30 17.36 -20.98
C ILE A 389 -3.66 17.62 -19.61
N ILE A 390 -4.24 17.05 -18.56
CA ILE A 390 -3.62 17.00 -17.25
C ILE A 390 -3.40 15.55 -16.80
N TRP A 391 -2.16 15.22 -16.47
CA TRP A 391 -1.77 13.93 -15.91
C TRP A 391 -1.13 14.10 -14.54
N TRP A 392 -1.74 13.47 -13.50
CA TRP A 392 -1.28 13.56 -12.11
C TRP A 392 -0.88 12.20 -11.51
N SER A 393 -0.84 11.12 -12.33
CA SER A 393 -0.49 9.77 -11.87
C SER A 393 -1.41 9.33 -10.72
N ASN A 394 -0.85 8.90 -9.61
CA ASN A 394 -1.55 8.51 -8.39
C ASN A 394 -1.35 9.52 -7.23
N ALA A 395 -1.16 10.80 -7.54
CA ALA A 395 -0.79 11.80 -6.54
C ALA A 395 -1.74 11.87 -5.33
N PHE A 396 -3.04 11.59 -5.52
CA PHE A 396 -4.02 11.54 -4.43
C PHE A 396 -4.07 10.20 -3.70
N HIS A 397 -3.37 9.17 -4.19
CA HIS A 397 -3.32 7.84 -3.57
C HIS A 397 -1.87 7.47 -3.17
N THR A 398 -1.11 8.41 -2.69
CA THR A 398 0.25 8.17 -2.16
C THR A 398 0.24 8.03 -0.65
N VAL A 399 1.26 7.36 -0.12
CA VAL A 399 1.48 7.30 1.34
C VAL A 399 1.59 8.71 1.92
N ASN A 400 2.28 9.63 1.23
CA ASN A 400 2.38 11.02 1.67
C ASN A 400 1.01 11.70 1.78
N ALA A 401 0.19 11.64 0.73
CA ALA A 401 -1.13 12.26 0.72
C ALA A 401 -2.04 11.72 1.84
N HIS A 402 -2.13 10.40 1.96
CA HIS A 402 -2.97 9.75 2.98
C HIS A 402 -2.41 9.89 4.40
N TYR A 403 -1.08 9.90 4.58
CA TYR A 403 -0.46 10.08 5.89
C TYR A 403 -0.73 11.47 6.45
N VAL A 404 -0.65 12.51 5.61
CA VAL A 404 -0.83 13.90 6.03
C VAL A 404 -2.31 14.22 6.28
N ARG A 405 -3.20 13.72 5.43
CA ARG A 405 -4.61 14.16 5.37
C ARG A 405 -5.62 13.12 5.86
N GLY A 406 -5.26 11.83 5.85
CA GLY A 406 -6.22 10.74 6.01
C GLY A 406 -7.18 10.64 4.82
N LEU A 407 -7.97 9.56 4.75
CA LEU A 407 -8.86 9.31 3.61
C LEU A 407 -9.86 10.45 3.39
N GLN A 408 -10.52 10.93 4.45
CA GLN A 408 -11.50 12.03 4.33
C GLN A 408 -10.85 13.34 3.85
N GLY A 409 -9.64 13.65 4.35
CA GLY A 409 -8.92 14.84 3.93
C GLY A 409 -8.47 14.78 2.48
N VAL A 410 -8.00 13.64 2.02
CA VAL A 410 -7.60 13.45 0.61
C VAL A 410 -8.81 13.51 -0.32
N THR A 411 -9.94 12.90 0.06
CA THR A 411 -11.20 12.99 -0.69
C THR A 411 -11.64 14.45 -0.85
N LYS A 412 -11.58 15.22 0.25
CA LYS A 412 -11.89 16.65 0.20
C LYS A 412 -10.94 17.40 -0.73
N CYS A 413 -9.62 17.19 -0.61
CA CYS A 413 -8.63 17.82 -1.49
C CYS A 413 -8.90 17.48 -2.96
N TYR A 414 -9.21 16.23 -3.28
CA TYR A 414 -9.51 15.79 -4.64
C TYR A 414 -10.75 16.51 -5.21
N ASN A 415 -11.84 16.56 -4.46
CA ASN A 415 -13.08 17.20 -4.88
C ASN A 415 -12.93 18.72 -5.06
N GLU A 416 -12.21 19.38 -4.14
CA GLU A 416 -11.90 20.80 -4.25
C GLU A 416 -11.00 21.09 -5.46
N TRP A 417 -10.01 20.24 -5.71
CA TRP A 417 -9.14 20.35 -6.86
C TRP A 417 -9.91 20.22 -8.19
N LEU A 418 -10.76 19.19 -8.34
CA LEU A 418 -11.60 19.03 -9.53
C LEU A 418 -12.52 20.24 -9.75
N SER A 419 -13.16 20.74 -8.68
CA SER A 419 -14.04 21.92 -8.76
C SER A 419 -13.28 23.19 -9.17
N ASN A 420 -12.02 23.31 -8.76
CA ASN A 420 -11.19 24.44 -9.16
C ASN A 420 -10.67 24.33 -10.60
N LEU A 421 -10.41 23.12 -11.08
CA LEU A 421 -10.12 22.88 -12.50
C LEU A 421 -11.32 23.20 -13.39
N GLU A 422 -12.52 22.73 -13.00
CA GLU A 422 -13.78 22.98 -13.74
C GLU A 422 -14.03 24.46 -13.98
N LYS A 423 -13.82 25.29 -12.97
CA LYS A 423 -13.96 26.75 -13.08
C LYS A 423 -12.99 27.41 -14.07
N ARG A 424 -11.90 26.73 -14.42
CA ARG A 424 -10.83 27.24 -15.27
C ARG A 424 -10.87 26.65 -16.66
N ASN A 425 -11.08 25.35 -16.76
CA ASN A 425 -11.14 24.65 -18.04
C ASN A 425 -11.94 23.34 -17.88
N GLU A 426 -13.23 23.38 -18.17
CA GLU A 426 -14.09 22.18 -18.13
C GLU A 426 -13.79 21.18 -19.27
N ASN A 427 -13.09 21.62 -20.32
CA ASN A 427 -12.71 20.80 -21.48
C ASN A 427 -11.33 20.13 -21.33
N LEU A 428 -10.69 20.28 -20.16
CA LEU A 428 -9.40 19.66 -19.87
C LEU A 428 -9.52 18.13 -19.88
N TYR A 429 -8.73 17.46 -20.70
CA TYR A 429 -8.67 15.98 -20.72
C TYR A 429 -7.94 15.46 -19.49
N LEU A 430 -8.51 14.45 -18.85
CA LEU A 430 -8.02 13.91 -17.60
C LEU A 430 -7.30 12.58 -17.78
N LEU A 431 -6.17 12.43 -17.07
CA LEU A 431 -5.43 11.20 -16.98
C LEU A 431 -4.78 11.07 -15.59
N GLY A 432 -5.11 10.01 -14.86
CA GLY A 432 -4.54 9.77 -13.53
C GLY A 432 -5.35 8.78 -12.74
N LYS A 433 -5.24 8.87 -11.42
CA LYS A 433 -6.01 8.05 -10.49
C LYS A 433 -6.64 8.90 -9.41
N ASP A 434 -7.82 8.49 -8.95
CA ASP A 434 -8.50 9.15 -7.85
C ASP A 434 -7.87 8.78 -6.49
N TYR A 435 -8.48 9.28 -5.43
CA TYR A 435 -8.04 9.02 -4.05
C TYR A 435 -8.22 7.57 -3.58
N LEU A 436 -8.89 6.72 -4.35
CA LEU A 436 -9.06 5.28 -4.12
C LEU A 436 -8.22 4.40 -5.09
N ASP A 437 -7.27 5.00 -5.81
CA ASP A 437 -6.45 4.34 -6.85
C ASP A 437 -7.26 3.83 -8.06
N ARG A 438 -8.47 4.38 -8.29
CA ARG A 438 -9.27 4.05 -9.46
C ARG A 438 -8.82 4.89 -10.65
N PRO A 439 -8.73 4.32 -11.85
CA PRO A 439 -8.37 5.07 -13.05
C PRO A 439 -9.35 6.22 -13.32
N VAL A 440 -8.79 7.37 -13.70
CA VAL A 440 -9.49 8.53 -14.23
C VAL A 440 -8.90 8.78 -15.59
N GLU A 441 -9.61 8.33 -16.61
CA GLU A 441 -9.12 8.33 -17.99
C GLU A 441 -10.30 8.38 -18.97
N GLY A 442 -10.01 8.77 -20.20
CA GLY A 442 -10.97 8.72 -21.29
C GLY A 442 -11.42 10.07 -21.79
N GLY A 443 -12.12 10.83 -20.99
CA GLY A 443 -12.83 12.03 -21.45
C GLY A 443 -12.31 13.34 -20.85
N THR A 444 -13.11 14.37 -21.07
CA THR A 444 -12.92 15.70 -20.51
C THR A 444 -13.35 15.76 -19.04
N LEU A 445 -12.88 16.78 -18.34
CA LEU A 445 -13.28 17.05 -16.95
C LEU A 445 -14.80 17.18 -16.80
N LYS A 446 -15.48 17.82 -17.76
CA LYS A 446 -16.93 17.95 -17.78
C LYS A 446 -17.63 16.60 -17.84
N GLU A 447 -17.19 15.71 -18.72
CA GLU A 447 -17.74 14.36 -18.86
C GLU A 447 -17.51 13.54 -17.59
N TYR A 448 -16.28 13.56 -17.08
CA TYR A 448 -15.93 12.89 -15.83
C TYR A 448 -16.78 13.37 -14.64
N LEU A 449 -16.94 14.69 -14.46
CA LEU A 449 -17.72 15.24 -13.35
C LEU A 449 -19.20 14.90 -13.43
N ASN A 450 -19.76 14.78 -14.63
CA ASN A 450 -21.15 14.36 -14.82
C ASN A 450 -21.38 12.93 -14.31
N GLU A 451 -20.46 12.02 -14.58
CA GLU A 451 -20.53 10.63 -14.09
C GLU A 451 -20.19 10.54 -12.58
N TYR A 452 -19.13 11.22 -12.15
CA TYR A 452 -18.65 11.20 -10.79
C TYR A 452 -19.70 11.70 -9.78
N ARG A 453 -20.38 12.81 -10.09
CA ARG A 453 -21.43 13.38 -9.24
C ARG A 453 -22.69 12.50 -9.15
N GLN A 454 -22.97 11.69 -10.16
CA GLN A 454 -24.08 10.74 -10.12
C GLN A 454 -23.78 9.56 -9.17
N THR A 455 -22.54 9.15 -9.08
CA THR A 455 -22.14 8.02 -8.21
C THR A 455 -22.01 8.40 -6.74
N GLU A 456 -21.78 9.67 -6.39
CA GLU A 456 -21.73 10.13 -5.00
C GLU A 456 -23.13 10.39 -4.40
N THR A 457 -24.18 10.36 -5.19
CA THR A 457 -25.57 10.63 -4.77
C THR A 457 -26.32 9.34 -4.39
N ILE A 458 -25.69 8.17 -4.50
CA ILE A 458 -26.22 6.86 -4.12
C ILE A 458 -25.50 6.36 -2.86
#